data_46d1f71adc62df2e44a7796b98d2c456
#
_entry.id   46d1f71adc62df2e44a7796b98d2c456
#
_cell.length_a   1.000
_cell.length_b   1.000
_cell.length_c   1.000
_cell.angle_alpha   90.00
_cell.angle_beta   90.00
_cell.angle_gamma   90.00
#
_symmetry.space_group_name_H-M   'P 1'
#
loop_
_entity.id
_entity.type
_entity.pdbx_description
1 polymer ?
#
loop_
_entity_poly.entity_id
_entity_poly.type
_entity_poly.pdbx_seq_one_letter_code
_entity_poly.pdbx_strand_id
1 'polypeptide(L)'
;MKIRNTALLLLMFAAGYVQGQVTSHNAQTPDGEKTLLERVAKIEKESDKFNLYLNMHGAFDANFNQNGEGGFNQGAFNMRQLRIEAKGNVTDWLSYRWRQRLNRGNEGGGMIDNLPNSIDYAGIGIKFNDNFSLFAGKQAAAYGGFEYDLNPIEIYQYSEIINNMSNFMTGVTLDYNMTPDQQFQFQILDSRNNSQDETYGTGLEESRLPLVYSLAWNANMFGKKWQTRWSASIMEETHGNYMYYFALGNQFNFSPKCNMYVDIMSSTEQLDRKGIMTNMFGGRGTFGGHNMYNTMYNSLVTKVNFRVKPKWNLFAKGMLESAAVYKEQPGVAKGNYRTSLGYIAGVEFYPMQSNMHFYLAFIGQSNFFTERAKAIGQKDYSTQRLSLGFIYQLPMF
;
A
#
# COMPACT_ATOMS: atom_id res chain seq x y z
N MET A 1 -1.63 -32.57 -8.02
CA MET A 1 -1.83 -31.81 -9.26
C MET A 1 -3.33 -31.66 -9.54
N LYS A 2 -4.10 -30.84 -8.75
CA LYS A 2 -5.53 -30.53 -8.97
C LYS A 2 -6.03 -29.29 -8.20
N ILE A 3 -5.24 -28.22 -8.13
CA ILE A 3 -5.66 -26.93 -7.52
C ILE A 3 -5.51 -25.75 -8.50
N ARG A 4 -5.11 -26.00 -9.76
CA ARG A 4 -4.86 -24.95 -10.76
C ARG A 4 -6.09 -24.38 -11.47
N ASN A 5 -7.26 -25.00 -11.38
CA ASN A 5 -8.42 -24.62 -12.20
C ASN A 5 -9.60 -23.98 -11.43
N THR A 6 -9.52 -23.87 -10.10
CA THR A 6 -10.67 -23.33 -9.32
C THR A 6 -10.63 -21.81 -9.16
N ALA A 7 -9.47 -21.19 -9.28
CA ALA A 7 -9.34 -19.74 -9.18
C ALA A 7 -9.83 -18.98 -10.43
N LEU A 8 -9.77 -19.63 -11.61
CA LEU A 8 -10.22 -19.03 -12.87
C LEU A 8 -11.75 -19.04 -13.04
N LEU A 9 -12.45 -19.95 -12.39
CA LEU A 9 -13.91 -20.09 -12.50
C LEU A 9 -14.69 -19.11 -11.61
N LEU A 10 -14.09 -18.56 -10.57
CA LEU A 10 -14.72 -17.54 -9.71
C LEU A 10 -14.74 -16.13 -10.35
N LEU A 11 -13.92 -15.90 -11.37
CA LEU A 11 -13.89 -14.64 -12.13
C LEU A 11 -15.00 -14.54 -13.21
N MET A 12 -15.68 -15.63 -13.56
CA MET A 12 -16.67 -15.62 -14.65
C MET A 12 -18.13 -15.54 -14.23
N PHE A 13 -18.47 -15.58 -12.94
CA PHE A 13 -19.88 -15.60 -12.49
C PHE A 13 -20.42 -14.28 -11.93
N ALA A 14 -19.66 -13.18 -11.95
CA ALA A 14 -20.14 -11.87 -11.48
C ALA A 14 -20.57 -10.89 -12.60
N ALA A 15 -20.75 -11.38 -13.84
CA ALA A 15 -21.24 -10.56 -14.94
C ALA A 15 -22.78 -10.60 -15.01
N GLY A 16 -23.45 -9.91 -14.13
CA GLY A 16 -24.90 -9.77 -14.14
C GLY A 16 -25.35 -8.41 -13.60
N TYR A 17 -25.70 -7.51 -14.51
CA TYR A 17 -26.53 -6.32 -14.34
C TYR A 17 -26.42 -5.51 -13.04
N VAL A 18 -25.63 -4.45 -13.07
CA VAL A 18 -25.91 -3.24 -12.27
C VAL A 18 -25.58 -2.01 -13.11
N GLN A 19 -26.58 -1.20 -13.45
CA GLN A 19 -26.38 0.17 -13.90
C GLN A 19 -26.06 1.04 -12.68
N GLY A 20 -24.96 1.74 -12.71
CA GLY A 20 -24.58 2.70 -11.69
C GLY A 20 -23.32 3.46 -12.09
N GLN A 21 -23.27 4.75 -11.90
CA GLN A 21 -22.25 5.66 -12.43
C GLN A 21 -21.00 5.73 -11.55
N VAL A 22 -19.81 5.55 -12.12
CA VAL A 22 -18.50 5.86 -11.54
C VAL A 22 -17.89 7.08 -12.21
N THR A 23 -17.47 7.96 -11.40
CA THR A 23 -16.49 8.95 -11.78
C THR A 23 -15.19 8.63 -11.05
N SER A 24 -14.12 8.34 -11.81
CA SER A 24 -12.77 8.50 -11.32
C SER A 24 -12.64 9.93 -10.78
N HIS A 25 -12.37 10.06 -9.50
CA HIS A 25 -12.02 11.29 -8.78
C HIS A 25 -13.07 12.38 -8.54
N ASN A 26 -14.26 12.38 -9.12
CA ASN A 26 -15.25 13.45 -8.88
C ASN A 26 -16.69 12.93 -8.94
N ALA A 27 -17.18 12.23 -7.92
CA ALA A 27 -18.62 12.06 -7.73
C ALA A 27 -19.08 12.93 -6.55
N GLN A 28 -19.69 14.05 -6.87
CA GLN A 28 -20.60 14.71 -5.94
C GLN A 28 -21.83 13.80 -5.79
N THR A 29 -21.99 13.18 -4.63
CA THR A 29 -23.30 12.68 -4.23
C THR A 29 -24.18 13.88 -3.92
N PRO A 30 -25.43 13.96 -4.40
CA PRO A 30 -26.36 14.98 -3.92
C PRO A 30 -26.52 14.79 -2.42
N ASP A 31 -26.27 15.81 -1.65
CA ASP A 31 -26.46 15.98 -0.20
C ASP A 31 -26.58 14.72 0.69
N GLY A 32 -25.86 13.63 0.35
CA GLY A 32 -25.70 12.43 1.13
C GLY A 32 -24.43 12.49 1.94
N GLU A 33 -24.47 12.17 3.21
CA GLU A 33 -23.35 12.09 4.12
C GLU A 33 -22.21 11.26 3.52
N LYS A 34 -21.11 11.91 3.13
CA LYS A 34 -19.88 11.26 2.62
C LYS A 34 -19.33 10.30 3.65
N THR A 35 -18.87 9.13 3.23
CA THR A 35 -18.18 8.19 4.12
C THR A 35 -16.92 8.84 4.69
N LEU A 36 -16.45 8.37 5.85
CA LEU A 36 -15.21 8.87 6.46
C LEU A 36 -14.02 8.75 5.51
N LEU A 37 -13.92 7.67 4.75
CA LEU A 37 -12.88 7.46 3.76
C LEU A 37 -12.97 8.46 2.61
N GLU A 38 -14.17 8.78 2.14
CA GLU A 38 -14.39 9.81 1.12
C GLU A 38 -14.05 11.22 1.62
N ARG A 39 -14.21 11.49 2.92
CA ARG A 39 -13.83 12.78 3.53
C ARG A 39 -12.32 12.92 3.69
N VAL A 40 -11.64 11.85 4.03
CA VAL A 40 -10.18 11.81 4.18
C VAL A 40 -9.49 11.82 2.81
N ALA A 41 -10.06 11.14 1.81
CA ALA A 41 -9.52 11.10 0.46
C ALA A 41 -9.86 12.34 -0.38
N LYS A 42 -10.87 13.12 -0.01
CA LYS A 42 -11.40 14.22 -0.83
C LYS A 42 -11.03 15.59 -0.29
N ILE A 43 -10.38 16.35 -1.14
CA ILE A 43 -9.99 17.74 -0.92
C ILE A 43 -11.19 18.66 -1.14
N GLU A 44 -11.40 19.61 -0.26
CA GLU A 44 -12.60 20.47 -0.21
C GLU A 44 -12.68 21.55 -1.30
N LYS A 45 -11.55 21.89 -1.92
CA LYS A 45 -11.47 22.80 -3.08
C LYS A 45 -10.50 22.22 -4.09
N GLU A 46 -10.99 21.81 -5.23
CA GLU A 46 -10.17 21.50 -6.39
C GLU A 46 -10.44 22.54 -7.48
N SER A 47 -9.38 23.23 -7.89
CA SER A 47 -9.36 23.95 -9.15
C SER A 47 -9.15 22.93 -10.27
N ASP A 48 -9.82 23.11 -11.41
CA ASP A 48 -9.61 22.20 -12.55
C ASP A 48 -8.17 22.27 -13.08
N LYS A 49 -7.50 23.40 -12.96
CA LYS A 49 -6.20 23.65 -13.59
C LYS A 49 -4.99 23.44 -12.70
N PHE A 50 -5.07 23.85 -11.44
CA PHE A 50 -3.93 23.80 -10.52
C PHE A 50 -4.40 23.62 -9.09
N ASN A 51 -3.84 22.63 -8.41
CA ASN A 51 -4.04 22.37 -7.00
C ASN A 51 -2.69 22.07 -6.36
N LEU A 52 -2.37 22.73 -5.27
CA LEU A 52 -1.17 22.53 -4.50
C LEU A 52 -1.52 22.15 -3.07
N TYR A 53 -0.95 21.04 -2.59
CA TYR A 53 -1.21 20.52 -1.24
C TYR A 53 0.08 20.31 -0.47
N LEU A 54 0.02 20.61 0.82
CA LEU A 54 1.01 20.18 1.79
C LEU A 54 0.39 19.07 2.67
N ASN A 55 0.86 17.85 2.50
CA ASN A 55 0.41 16.68 3.22
C ASN A 55 1.30 16.48 4.46
N MET A 56 0.71 16.51 5.65
CA MET A 56 1.41 16.49 6.92
C MET A 56 0.88 15.40 7.86
N HIS A 57 1.78 14.67 8.49
CA HIS A 57 1.50 13.76 9.60
C HIS A 57 2.59 13.94 10.67
N GLY A 58 2.29 14.72 11.70
CA GLY A 58 3.17 14.96 12.84
C GLY A 58 2.69 14.21 14.08
N ALA A 59 3.61 13.70 14.88
CA ALA A 59 3.28 12.95 16.09
C ALA A 59 4.35 13.09 17.19
N PHE A 60 3.92 12.96 18.43
CA PHE A 60 4.74 12.49 19.54
C PHE A 60 4.50 10.99 19.72
N ASP A 61 5.57 10.23 19.71
CA ASP A 61 5.58 8.78 19.88
C ASP A 61 6.26 8.38 21.17
N ALA A 62 5.59 7.62 22.02
CA ALA A 62 6.15 6.92 23.15
C ALA A 62 6.26 5.44 22.80
N ASN A 63 7.47 4.91 22.74
CA ASN A 63 7.78 3.54 22.34
C ASN A 63 8.08 2.65 23.55
N PHE A 64 7.56 1.43 23.51
CA PHE A 64 7.69 0.43 24.57
C PHE A 64 8.10 -0.93 23.99
N ASN A 65 8.79 -1.73 24.78
CA ASN A 65 9.19 -3.09 24.46
C ASN A 65 9.97 -3.24 23.14
N GLN A 66 10.78 -2.25 22.77
CA GLN A 66 11.62 -2.34 21.58
C GLN A 66 12.87 -3.19 21.87
N ASN A 67 13.35 -3.90 20.84
CA ASN A 67 14.58 -4.73 20.91
C ASN A 67 14.58 -5.80 22.02
N GLY A 68 13.40 -6.24 22.49
CA GLY A 68 13.28 -7.20 23.58
C GLY A 68 13.45 -6.63 24.99
N GLU A 69 13.69 -5.33 25.10
CA GLU A 69 13.74 -4.61 26.38
C GLU A 69 12.31 -4.26 26.83
N GLY A 70 11.95 -4.71 28.02
CA GLY A 70 10.62 -4.41 28.60
C GLY A 70 10.49 -2.96 29.05
N GLY A 71 9.26 -2.43 29.01
CA GLY A 71 8.93 -1.10 29.52
C GLY A 71 9.10 0.02 28.49
N PHE A 72 9.18 1.26 28.98
CA PHE A 72 9.35 2.46 28.16
C PHE A 72 10.80 2.54 27.64
N ASN A 73 10.96 2.69 26.32
CA ASN A 73 12.26 2.80 25.68
C ASN A 73 12.63 4.25 25.38
N GLN A 74 11.72 4.97 24.66
CA GLN A 74 11.97 6.37 24.29
C GLN A 74 10.69 7.09 23.89
N GLY A 75 10.75 8.43 23.94
CA GLY A 75 9.72 9.30 23.37
C GLY A 75 10.35 10.30 22.41
N ALA A 76 9.67 10.61 21.29
CA ALA A 76 10.18 11.56 20.31
C ALA A 76 9.04 12.27 19.56
N PHE A 77 9.30 13.54 19.18
CA PHE A 77 8.49 14.25 18.20
C PHE A 77 8.97 13.90 16.79
N ASN A 78 8.05 13.50 15.91
CA ASN A 78 8.35 13.07 14.57
C ASN A 78 7.43 13.72 13.53
N MET A 79 7.99 14.16 12.41
CA MET A 79 7.22 14.37 11.18
C MET A 79 7.25 13.06 10.38
N ARG A 80 6.24 12.21 10.58
CA ARG A 80 6.15 10.89 9.94
C ARG A 80 6.02 11.00 8.43
N GLN A 81 5.21 11.96 7.99
CA GLN A 81 4.99 12.25 6.58
C GLN A 81 4.97 13.76 6.39
N LEU A 82 5.73 14.20 5.41
CA LEU A 82 5.69 15.58 4.92
C LEU A 82 5.86 15.53 3.40
N ARG A 83 4.80 15.86 2.67
CA ARG A 83 4.79 15.81 1.21
C ARG A 83 4.18 17.06 0.63
N ILE A 84 4.76 17.51 -0.48
CA ILE A 84 4.16 18.49 -1.37
C ILE A 84 3.59 17.78 -2.59
N GLU A 85 2.40 18.17 -3.03
CA GLU A 85 1.72 17.58 -4.17
C GLU A 85 1.10 18.68 -5.03
N ALA A 86 1.44 18.68 -6.31
CA ALA A 86 0.83 19.52 -7.33
C ALA A 86 0.12 18.65 -8.36
N LYS A 87 -1.14 18.95 -8.67
CA LYS A 87 -1.92 18.23 -9.68
C LYS A 87 -2.95 19.14 -10.34
N GLY A 88 -3.36 18.81 -11.56
CA GLY A 88 -4.40 19.57 -12.27
C GLY A 88 -4.50 19.17 -13.74
N ASN A 89 -5.41 19.86 -14.44
CA ASN A 89 -5.62 19.68 -15.87
C ASN A 89 -5.02 20.86 -16.65
N VAL A 90 -4.14 20.56 -17.61
CA VAL A 90 -3.63 21.56 -18.55
C VAL A 90 -4.71 21.90 -19.58
N THR A 91 -5.39 20.86 -20.06
CA THR A 91 -6.54 20.90 -20.98
C THR A 91 -7.57 19.85 -20.55
N ASP A 92 -8.69 19.74 -21.26
CA ASP A 92 -9.71 18.72 -21.01
C ASP A 92 -9.21 17.28 -21.20
N TRP A 93 -8.13 17.09 -21.94
CA TRP A 93 -7.54 15.79 -22.25
C TRP A 93 -6.14 15.56 -21.65
N LEU A 94 -5.46 16.59 -21.13
CA LEU A 94 -4.11 16.51 -20.60
C LEU A 94 -4.08 16.97 -19.15
N SER A 95 -3.67 16.07 -18.25
CA SER A 95 -3.46 16.34 -16.82
C SER A 95 -2.01 16.12 -16.41
N TYR A 96 -1.66 16.57 -15.22
CA TYR A 96 -0.34 16.36 -14.64
C TYR A 96 -0.47 16.04 -13.15
N ARG A 97 0.54 15.32 -12.63
CA ARG A 97 0.67 15.05 -11.20
C ARG A 97 2.14 15.00 -10.80
N TRP A 98 2.49 15.73 -9.75
CA TRP A 98 3.77 15.67 -9.08
C TRP A 98 3.57 15.58 -7.59
N ARG A 99 4.29 14.66 -6.90
CA ARG A 99 4.28 14.53 -5.45
C ARG A 99 5.65 14.14 -4.95
N GLN A 100 6.16 14.85 -3.96
CA GLN A 100 7.47 14.63 -3.38
C GLN A 100 7.41 14.62 -1.86
N ARG A 101 8.18 13.74 -1.25
CA ARG A 101 8.43 13.67 0.19
C ARG A 101 9.52 14.66 0.55
N LEU A 102 9.24 15.57 1.48
CA LEU A 102 10.19 16.57 1.95
C LEU A 102 11.03 16.08 3.14
N ASN A 103 10.60 15.01 3.80
CA ASN A 103 11.29 14.38 4.93
C ASN A 103 12.12 13.14 4.53
N ARG A 104 12.50 13.02 3.27
CA ARG A 104 13.47 12.04 2.74
C ARG A 104 14.56 12.73 1.97
N GLY A 105 15.77 12.15 1.98
CA GLY A 105 16.90 12.62 1.19
C GLY A 105 16.56 12.67 -0.31
N ASN A 106 17.09 13.68 -0.99
CA ASN A 106 16.97 13.87 -2.43
C ASN A 106 18.20 13.31 -3.17
N GLU A 107 18.97 12.44 -2.55
CA GLU A 107 20.12 11.82 -3.17
C GLU A 107 19.64 10.99 -4.36
N GLY A 108 19.92 11.49 -5.55
CA GLY A 108 19.73 10.82 -6.83
C GLY A 108 20.97 9.99 -7.11
N GLY A 109 21.00 8.77 -6.61
CA GLY A 109 22.10 7.86 -6.91
C GLY A 109 21.58 6.50 -7.30
N GLY A 110 21.91 6.04 -8.52
CA GLY A 110 21.66 4.68 -8.94
C GLY A 110 20.25 4.36 -9.45
N MET A 111 19.33 5.33 -9.48
CA MET A 111 17.99 5.13 -10.04
C MET A 111 18.03 5.17 -11.56
N ILE A 112 17.44 4.18 -12.21
CA ILE A 112 17.38 4.11 -13.68
C ILE A 112 16.50 5.21 -14.29
N ASP A 113 15.44 5.62 -13.55
CA ASP A 113 14.56 6.71 -13.97
C ASP A 113 15.15 8.12 -13.72
N ASN A 114 16.37 8.22 -13.18
CA ASN A 114 17.04 9.46 -12.79
C ASN A 114 16.26 10.35 -11.82
N LEU A 115 15.25 9.80 -11.15
CA LEU A 115 14.46 10.53 -10.17
C LEU A 115 14.83 10.14 -8.73
N PRO A 116 14.89 11.10 -7.79
CA PRO A 116 15.10 10.80 -6.39
C PRO A 116 14.03 9.88 -5.81
N ASN A 117 14.41 9.04 -4.85
CA ASN A 117 13.49 8.18 -4.08
C ASN A 117 12.43 8.98 -3.30
N SER A 118 12.63 10.27 -3.11
CA SER A 118 11.66 11.19 -2.50
C SER A 118 10.46 11.48 -3.41
N ILE A 119 10.59 11.30 -4.74
CA ILE A 119 9.49 11.54 -5.68
C ILE A 119 8.57 10.32 -5.73
N ASP A 120 7.30 10.52 -5.37
CA ASP A 120 6.24 9.52 -5.46
C ASP A 120 5.55 9.55 -6.83
N TYR A 121 5.26 10.76 -7.35
CA TYR A 121 4.62 10.96 -8.65
C TYR A 121 5.38 12.03 -9.45
N ALA A 122 5.59 11.76 -10.72
CA ALA A 122 6.07 12.73 -11.71
C ALA A 122 5.61 12.24 -13.09
N GLY A 123 4.49 12.77 -13.58
CA GLY A 123 3.94 12.27 -14.83
C GLY A 123 2.74 13.06 -15.35
N ILE A 124 2.28 12.64 -16.51
CA ILE A 124 1.16 13.21 -17.23
C ILE A 124 0.06 12.17 -17.46
N GLY A 125 -1.19 12.62 -17.38
CA GLY A 125 -2.36 11.83 -17.72
C GLY A 125 -2.94 12.31 -19.05
N ILE A 126 -3.30 11.38 -19.91
CA ILE A 126 -3.90 11.63 -21.23
C ILE A 126 -5.27 10.97 -21.26
N LYS A 127 -6.31 11.75 -21.42
CA LYS A 127 -7.69 11.28 -21.62
C LYS A 127 -7.96 11.15 -23.11
N PHE A 128 -8.12 9.92 -23.60
CA PHE A 128 -8.48 9.68 -25.02
C PHE A 128 -9.98 9.90 -25.25
N ASN A 129 -10.80 9.44 -24.31
CA ASN A 129 -12.26 9.60 -24.27
C ASN A 129 -12.76 9.30 -22.84
N ASP A 130 -14.05 9.21 -22.62
CA ASP A 130 -14.63 8.96 -21.29
C ASP A 130 -14.32 7.56 -20.74
N ASN A 131 -14.03 6.59 -21.60
CA ASN A 131 -13.73 5.23 -21.21
C ASN A 131 -12.22 4.97 -21.07
N PHE A 132 -11.37 5.63 -21.84
CA PHE A 132 -9.94 5.34 -21.88
C PHE A 132 -9.10 6.54 -21.49
N SER A 133 -8.17 6.31 -20.57
CA SER A 133 -7.11 7.25 -20.22
C SER A 133 -5.80 6.52 -19.98
N LEU A 134 -4.69 7.26 -20.10
CA LEU A 134 -3.34 6.77 -19.90
C LEU A 134 -2.61 7.70 -18.93
N PHE A 135 -1.87 7.13 -18.00
CA PHE A 135 -0.90 7.87 -17.21
C PHE A 135 0.52 7.39 -17.54
N ALA A 136 1.44 8.32 -17.82
CA ALA A 136 2.82 8.03 -18.11
C ALA A 136 3.76 8.81 -17.19
N GLY A 137 4.75 8.12 -16.61
CA GLY A 137 5.72 8.67 -15.67
C GLY A 137 5.83 7.86 -14.39
N LYS A 138 6.46 8.45 -13.35
CA LYS A 138 6.57 7.84 -12.04
C LYS A 138 5.21 7.88 -11.32
N GLN A 139 4.78 6.74 -10.80
CA GLN A 139 3.44 6.55 -10.25
C GLN A 139 3.39 5.40 -9.26
N ALA A 140 2.30 5.31 -8.49
CA ALA A 140 2.04 4.15 -7.65
C ALA A 140 1.79 2.90 -8.49
N ALA A 141 2.31 1.77 -8.05
CA ALA A 141 1.98 0.48 -8.64
C ALA A 141 0.49 0.14 -8.38
N ALA A 142 -0.16 -0.52 -9.33
CA ALA A 142 -1.56 -0.94 -9.20
C ALA A 142 -1.69 -2.22 -8.36
N TYR A 143 -1.20 -2.15 -7.11
CA TYR A 143 -1.17 -3.31 -6.21
C TYR A 143 -2.51 -3.60 -5.53
N GLY A 144 -3.49 -2.73 -5.64
CA GLY A 144 -4.80 -2.91 -5.01
C GLY A 144 -4.76 -2.89 -3.48
N GLY A 145 -5.92 -3.17 -2.87
CA GLY A 145 -6.10 -3.04 -1.43
C GLY A 145 -6.47 -1.62 -1.00
N PHE A 146 -7.32 -1.50 0.00
CA PHE A 146 -7.74 -0.19 0.53
C PHE A 146 -6.65 0.47 1.37
N GLU A 147 -5.84 -0.32 2.10
CA GLU A 147 -4.69 0.23 2.81
C GLU A 147 -3.72 0.94 1.86
N TYR A 148 -3.51 0.38 0.67
CA TYR A 148 -2.60 0.93 -0.33
C TYR A 148 -3.16 2.18 -1.03
N ASP A 149 -4.48 2.22 -1.25
CA ASP A 149 -5.18 3.32 -1.91
C ASP A 149 -5.28 4.60 -1.04
N LEU A 150 -5.18 4.47 0.28
CA LEU A 150 -5.25 5.61 1.18
C LEU A 150 -4.08 6.58 0.97
N ASN A 151 -4.34 7.87 1.23
CA ASN A 151 -3.24 8.83 1.32
C ASN A 151 -2.25 8.37 2.41
N PRO A 152 -0.95 8.27 2.13
CA PRO A 152 0.02 7.79 3.11
C PRO A 152 0.05 8.54 4.45
N ILE A 153 -0.43 9.79 4.49
CA ILE A 153 -0.57 10.52 5.77
C ILE A 153 -1.60 9.90 6.71
N GLU A 154 -2.60 9.16 6.18
CA GLU A 154 -3.68 8.52 6.93
C GLU A 154 -3.27 7.17 7.53
N ILE A 155 -2.06 6.70 7.24
CA ILE A 155 -1.60 5.39 7.68
C ILE A 155 -0.75 5.53 8.94
N TYR A 156 -1.25 4.98 10.04
CA TYR A 156 -0.55 4.91 11.33
C TYR A 156 0.57 3.88 11.32
N GLN A 157 0.34 2.75 10.64
CA GLN A 157 1.31 1.69 10.35
C GLN A 157 0.80 0.85 9.18
N TYR A 158 1.67 0.59 8.21
CA TYR A 158 1.40 -0.31 7.09
C TYR A 158 1.53 -1.78 7.50
N SER A 159 0.83 -2.66 6.78
CA SER A 159 1.12 -4.08 6.73
C SER A 159 2.52 -4.34 6.17
N GLU A 160 3.11 -5.48 6.51
CA GLU A 160 4.48 -5.82 6.11
C GLU A 160 4.66 -5.90 4.61
N ILE A 161 3.69 -6.49 3.90
CA ILE A 161 3.75 -6.57 2.43
C ILE A 161 3.86 -5.16 1.85
N ILE A 162 2.94 -4.26 2.17
CA ILE A 162 2.92 -2.89 1.62
C ILE A 162 4.14 -2.08 2.08
N ASN A 163 4.57 -2.26 3.32
CA ASN A 163 5.72 -1.53 3.86
C ASN A 163 7.04 -1.89 3.16
N ASN A 164 7.16 -3.13 2.66
CA ASN A 164 8.38 -3.67 2.07
C ASN A 164 8.30 -3.88 0.54
N MET A 165 7.26 -3.33 -0.12
CA MET A 165 7.18 -3.33 -1.57
C MET A 165 7.71 -2.02 -2.18
N SER A 166 8.12 -2.09 -3.45
CA SER A 166 8.44 -0.90 -4.25
C SER A 166 7.13 -0.27 -4.72
N ASN A 167 6.71 0.77 -4.01
CA ASN A 167 5.37 1.34 -4.19
C ASN A 167 5.27 2.35 -5.33
N PHE A 168 6.38 2.99 -5.72
CA PHE A 168 6.41 4.02 -6.77
C PHE A 168 7.48 3.69 -7.79
N MET A 169 7.07 3.52 -9.04
CA MET A 169 7.91 3.10 -10.15
C MET A 169 7.53 3.86 -11.41
N THR A 170 8.43 3.94 -12.38
CA THR A 170 8.22 4.65 -13.64
C THR A 170 7.70 3.72 -14.72
N GLY A 171 6.70 4.17 -15.47
CA GLY A 171 6.09 3.42 -16.57
C GLY A 171 4.77 3.99 -17.02
N VAL A 172 3.87 3.12 -17.46
CA VAL A 172 2.57 3.50 -18.02
C VAL A 172 1.43 2.72 -17.41
N THR A 173 0.29 3.39 -17.24
CA THR A 173 -0.98 2.78 -16.84
C THR A 173 -2.05 3.16 -17.86
N LEU A 174 -2.74 2.17 -18.39
CA LEU A 174 -3.96 2.35 -19.17
C LEU A 174 -5.15 2.06 -18.27
N ASP A 175 -6.01 3.05 -18.09
CA ASP A 175 -7.30 2.91 -17.40
C ASP A 175 -8.42 2.70 -18.42
N TYR A 176 -9.25 1.70 -18.18
CA TYR A 176 -10.47 1.43 -18.92
C TYR A 176 -11.67 1.49 -17.98
N ASN A 177 -12.46 2.56 -18.10
CA ASN A 177 -13.73 2.73 -17.38
C ASN A 177 -14.81 2.01 -18.18
N MET A 178 -15.10 0.73 -17.85
CA MET A 178 -16.14 -0.07 -18.49
C MET A 178 -17.53 0.54 -18.23
N THR A 179 -17.74 1.00 -17.03
CA THR A 179 -18.89 1.80 -16.60
C THR A 179 -18.38 2.89 -15.64
N PRO A 180 -19.21 3.90 -15.29
CA PRO A 180 -18.82 4.80 -14.24
C PRO A 180 -18.52 4.14 -12.87
N ASP A 181 -18.97 2.92 -12.60
CA ASP A 181 -18.73 2.17 -11.36
C ASP A 181 -17.72 1.03 -11.48
N GLN A 182 -17.11 0.84 -12.66
CA GLN A 182 -16.14 -0.24 -12.87
C GLN A 182 -14.98 0.21 -13.76
N GLN A 183 -13.80 0.10 -13.22
CA GLN A 183 -12.56 0.46 -13.88
C GLN A 183 -11.59 -0.73 -13.87
N PHE A 184 -10.98 -1.01 -15.01
CA PHE A 184 -9.81 -1.86 -15.14
C PHE A 184 -8.58 -1.00 -15.35
N GLN A 185 -7.47 -1.39 -14.71
CA GLN A 185 -6.17 -0.76 -14.90
C GLN A 185 -5.19 -1.80 -15.42
N PHE A 186 -4.54 -1.51 -16.54
CA PHE A 186 -3.43 -2.28 -17.08
C PHE A 186 -2.17 -1.47 -16.90
N GLN A 187 -1.18 -2.00 -16.20
CA GLN A 187 -0.01 -1.23 -15.85
C GLN A 187 1.28 -1.99 -16.20
N ILE A 188 2.25 -1.28 -16.76
CA ILE A 188 3.60 -1.76 -17.01
C ILE A 188 4.58 -0.76 -16.41
N LEU A 189 5.37 -1.19 -15.42
CA LEU A 189 6.35 -0.35 -14.72
C LEU A 189 7.73 -1.01 -14.74
N ASP A 190 8.78 -0.21 -14.72
CA ASP A 190 10.14 -0.67 -14.45
C ASP A 190 10.34 -0.91 -12.96
N SER A 191 10.77 -2.11 -12.57
CA SER A 191 10.88 -2.51 -11.16
C SER A 191 12.13 -1.97 -10.46
N ARG A 192 13.03 -1.31 -11.18
CA ARG A 192 14.35 -0.87 -10.70
C ARG A 192 14.28 0.46 -9.96
N ASN A 193 14.06 0.41 -8.65
CA ASN A 193 14.19 1.57 -7.76
C ASN A 193 15.59 1.74 -7.19
N ASN A 194 16.40 0.67 -7.21
CA ASN A 194 17.80 0.61 -6.84
C ASN A 194 18.51 -0.35 -7.80
N SER A 195 19.84 -0.46 -7.72
CA SER A 195 20.57 -1.48 -8.48
C SER A 195 20.13 -2.90 -8.06
N GLN A 196 20.35 -3.88 -8.92
CA GLN A 196 20.04 -5.26 -8.61
C GLN A 196 20.82 -5.75 -7.38
N ASP A 197 22.10 -5.42 -7.29
CA ASP A 197 22.97 -5.80 -6.17
C ASP A 197 22.49 -5.19 -4.85
N GLU A 198 22.03 -3.93 -4.86
CA GLU A 198 21.44 -3.32 -3.66
C GLU A 198 20.15 -3.99 -3.24
N THR A 199 19.34 -4.43 -4.20
CA THR A 199 18.03 -5.02 -3.92
C THR A 199 18.12 -6.51 -3.55
N TYR A 200 18.89 -7.29 -4.33
CA TYR A 200 18.91 -8.75 -4.24
C TYR A 200 20.25 -9.35 -3.82
N GLY A 201 21.34 -8.57 -3.87
CA GLY A 201 22.69 -9.02 -3.63
C GLY A 201 23.44 -9.41 -4.89
N THR A 202 24.66 -9.93 -4.71
CA THR A 202 25.61 -10.21 -5.78
C THR A 202 25.52 -11.65 -6.29
N GLY A 203 26.13 -11.92 -7.45
CA GLY A 203 26.22 -13.28 -8.01
C GLY A 203 24.96 -13.76 -8.74
N LEU A 204 24.02 -12.89 -9.02
CA LEU A 204 22.80 -13.16 -9.76
C LEU A 204 22.90 -12.62 -11.19
N GLU A 205 22.29 -13.33 -12.14
CA GLU A 205 22.18 -12.82 -13.51
C GLU A 205 21.21 -11.64 -13.56
N GLU A 206 21.65 -10.51 -14.13
CA GLU A 206 20.86 -9.30 -14.19
C GLU A 206 19.79 -9.39 -15.28
N SER A 207 18.54 -9.03 -14.92
CA SER A 207 17.52 -8.81 -15.94
C SER A 207 17.76 -7.49 -16.67
N ARG A 208 17.79 -7.55 -18.01
CA ARG A 208 17.96 -6.35 -18.85
C ARG A 208 16.73 -5.45 -18.87
N LEU A 209 15.55 -6.00 -18.60
CA LEU A 209 14.27 -5.29 -18.62
C LEU A 209 13.32 -5.87 -17.57
N PRO A 210 13.61 -5.68 -16.25
CA PRO A 210 12.77 -6.21 -15.20
C PRO A 210 11.50 -5.35 -15.07
N LEU A 211 10.41 -5.84 -15.64
CA LEU A 211 9.11 -5.16 -15.65
C LEU A 211 8.16 -5.76 -14.63
N VAL A 212 7.28 -4.90 -14.16
CA VAL A 212 6.07 -5.25 -13.41
C VAL A 212 4.88 -5.10 -14.34
N TYR A 213 4.14 -6.16 -14.52
CA TYR A 213 2.84 -6.16 -15.19
C TYR A 213 1.75 -6.30 -14.15
N SER A 214 0.81 -5.38 -14.12
CA SER A 214 -0.30 -5.39 -13.19
C SER A 214 -1.63 -5.26 -13.90
N LEU A 215 -2.62 -6.01 -13.42
CA LEU A 215 -4.03 -5.87 -13.75
C LEU A 215 -4.78 -5.58 -12.47
N ALA A 216 -5.54 -4.48 -12.44
CA ALA A 216 -6.41 -4.17 -11.31
C ALA A 216 -7.86 -3.97 -11.77
N TRP A 217 -8.79 -4.33 -10.88
CA TRP A 217 -10.22 -4.08 -11.02
C TRP A 217 -10.72 -3.31 -9.81
N ASN A 218 -11.16 -2.09 -10.06
CA ASN A 218 -11.73 -1.19 -9.08
C ASN A 218 -13.24 -1.07 -9.37
N ALA A 219 -14.08 -1.36 -8.39
CA ALA A 219 -15.52 -1.24 -8.56
C ALA A 219 -16.22 -0.66 -7.34
N ASN A 220 -17.35 -0.01 -7.60
CA ASN A 220 -18.33 0.41 -6.60
C ASN A 220 -19.63 -0.31 -6.88
N MET A 221 -20.12 -1.07 -5.94
CA MET A 221 -21.32 -1.88 -6.11
C MET A 221 -22.38 -1.50 -5.08
N PHE A 222 -23.66 -1.75 -5.43
CA PHE A 222 -24.80 -1.51 -4.55
C PHE A 222 -24.85 -0.07 -3.99
N GLY A 223 -24.64 0.94 -4.86
CA GLY A 223 -24.58 2.33 -4.44
C GLY A 223 -23.42 2.61 -3.48
N LYS A 224 -22.24 2.06 -3.76
CA LYS A 224 -21.01 2.16 -2.96
C LYS A 224 -21.07 1.48 -1.58
N LYS A 225 -22.08 0.64 -1.31
CA LYS A 225 -22.12 -0.16 -0.07
C LYS A 225 -21.00 -1.19 -0.04
N TRP A 226 -20.58 -1.69 -1.19
CA TRP A 226 -19.42 -2.54 -1.38
C TRP A 226 -18.50 -1.97 -2.47
N GLN A 227 -17.24 -1.82 -2.16
CA GLN A 227 -16.22 -1.34 -3.08
C GLN A 227 -15.08 -2.36 -3.14
N THR A 228 -14.47 -2.51 -4.31
CA THR A 228 -13.34 -3.43 -4.53
C THR A 228 -12.10 -2.68 -4.98
N ARG A 229 -10.92 -3.23 -4.63
CA ARG A 229 -9.59 -2.88 -5.10
C ARG A 229 -8.81 -4.18 -5.27
N TRP A 230 -9.13 -4.91 -6.34
CA TRP A 230 -8.53 -6.21 -6.61
C TRP A 230 -7.43 -6.05 -7.62
N SER A 231 -6.33 -6.78 -7.44
CA SER A 231 -5.22 -6.76 -8.36
C SER A 231 -4.47 -8.07 -8.41
N ALA A 232 -3.78 -8.27 -9.53
CA ALA A 232 -2.78 -9.32 -9.72
C ALA A 232 -1.58 -8.71 -10.45
N SER A 233 -0.37 -9.05 -10.02
CA SER A 233 0.86 -8.56 -10.63
C SER A 233 1.89 -9.68 -10.77
N ILE A 234 2.69 -9.59 -11.84
CA ILE A 234 3.91 -10.37 -12.01
C ILE A 234 5.07 -9.40 -12.21
N MET A 235 6.17 -9.63 -11.51
CA MET A 235 7.37 -8.83 -11.58
C MET A 235 8.57 -9.74 -11.86
N GLU A 236 9.38 -9.40 -12.85
CA GLU A 236 10.70 -9.99 -12.97
C GLU A 236 11.63 -9.36 -11.94
N GLU A 237 12.26 -10.19 -11.12
CA GLU A 237 13.13 -9.76 -10.02
C GLU A 237 14.58 -9.69 -10.47
N THR A 238 15.08 -10.79 -11.02
CA THR A 238 16.36 -10.94 -11.72
C THR A 238 16.13 -11.80 -12.93
N HIS A 239 17.12 -12.05 -13.78
CA HIS A 239 16.89 -12.89 -14.95
C HIS A 239 16.33 -14.26 -14.56
N GLY A 240 15.13 -14.57 -15.04
CA GLY A 240 14.44 -15.84 -14.80
C GLY A 240 13.81 -16.01 -13.41
N ASN A 241 13.90 -15.05 -12.49
CA ASN A 241 13.23 -15.07 -11.20
C ASN A 241 12.07 -14.08 -11.15
N TYR A 242 10.94 -14.52 -10.64
CA TYR A 242 9.69 -13.74 -10.65
C TYR A 242 9.05 -13.65 -9.27
N MET A 243 8.43 -12.51 -9.01
CA MET A 243 7.46 -12.32 -7.95
C MET A 243 6.05 -12.34 -8.52
N TYR A 244 5.16 -13.07 -7.85
CA TYR A 244 3.73 -13.08 -8.12
C TYR A 244 3.00 -12.46 -6.93
N TYR A 245 2.19 -11.46 -7.20
CA TYR A 245 1.43 -10.76 -6.17
C TYR A 245 -0.04 -10.70 -6.53
N PHE A 246 -0.90 -10.82 -5.53
CA PHE A 246 -2.31 -10.50 -5.66
C PHE A 246 -2.86 -9.83 -4.41
N ALA A 247 -3.90 -9.01 -4.60
CA ALA A 247 -4.66 -8.38 -3.54
C ALA A 247 -6.16 -8.43 -3.81
N LEU A 248 -6.94 -8.68 -2.77
CA LEU A 248 -8.40 -8.60 -2.76
C LEU A 248 -8.83 -7.60 -1.70
N GLY A 249 -8.84 -6.32 -2.07
CA GLY A 249 -9.32 -5.25 -1.21
C GLY A 249 -10.84 -5.11 -1.30
N ASN A 250 -11.51 -5.13 -0.16
CA ASN A 250 -12.96 -4.98 -0.06
C ASN A 250 -13.29 -3.95 1.01
N GLN A 251 -14.09 -2.95 0.67
CA GLN A 251 -14.64 -2.02 1.65
C GLN A 251 -16.15 -2.14 1.70
N PHE A 252 -16.65 -2.18 2.92
CA PHE A 252 -18.07 -2.23 3.23
C PHE A 252 -18.48 -0.96 3.95
N ASN A 253 -19.43 -0.21 3.38
CA ASN A 253 -20.01 0.99 3.95
C ASN A 253 -21.37 0.62 4.53
N PHE A 254 -21.41 0.25 5.82
CA PHE A 254 -22.63 -0.19 6.50
C PHE A 254 -23.59 0.97 6.75
N SER A 255 -23.04 2.15 7.02
CA SER A 255 -23.79 3.39 7.23
C SER A 255 -22.86 4.59 7.04
N PRO A 256 -23.39 5.83 6.98
CA PRO A 256 -22.56 7.04 6.99
C PRO A 256 -21.63 7.16 8.20
N LYS A 257 -21.90 6.40 9.27
CA LYS A 257 -21.13 6.42 10.52
C LYS A 257 -20.18 5.23 10.67
N CYS A 258 -20.36 4.16 9.87
CA CYS A 258 -19.61 2.93 10.04
C CYS A 258 -19.18 2.36 8.70
N ASN A 259 -17.88 2.18 8.53
CA ASN A 259 -17.30 1.45 7.42
C ASN A 259 -16.20 0.50 7.89
N MET A 260 -15.91 -0.48 7.06
CA MET A 260 -14.84 -1.45 7.29
C MET A 260 -14.18 -1.78 5.95
N TYR A 261 -12.87 -1.87 5.93
CA TYR A 261 -12.20 -2.55 4.83
C TYR A 261 -11.50 -3.82 5.29
N VAL A 262 -11.37 -4.75 4.35
CA VAL A 262 -10.63 -6.01 4.48
C VAL A 262 -9.77 -6.18 3.23
N ASP A 263 -8.46 -6.23 3.42
CA ASP A 263 -7.48 -6.52 2.37
C ASP A 263 -6.84 -7.88 2.63
N ILE A 264 -6.89 -8.75 1.63
CA ILE A 264 -6.19 -10.04 1.59
C ILE A 264 -5.10 -9.91 0.56
N MET A 265 -3.85 -10.05 0.95
CA MET A 265 -2.69 -9.89 0.09
C MET A 265 -1.78 -11.10 0.19
N SER A 266 -1.20 -11.51 -0.94
CA SER A 266 -0.19 -12.57 -0.99
C SER A 266 0.90 -12.21 -2.00
N SER A 267 2.14 -12.45 -1.60
CA SER A 267 3.32 -12.29 -2.44
C SER A 267 4.15 -13.56 -2.41
N THR A 268 4.33 -14.20 -3.57
CA THR A 268 5.22 -15.36 -3.75
C THR A 268 6.42 -14.89 -4.54
N GLU A 269 7.60 -14.97 -3.95
CA GLU A 269 8.85 -14.41 -4.47
C GLU A 269 9.85 -15.54 -4.72
N GLN A 270 10.31 -15.67 -5.95
CA GLN A 270 11.36 -16.64 -6.25
C GLN A 270 12.69 -16.20 -5.64
N LEU A 271 12.86 -14.89 -5.45
CA LEU A 271 13.98 -14.28 -4.72
C LEU A 271 13.42 -13.27 -3.72
N ASP A 272 13.82 -13.33 -2.46
CA ASP A 272 13.25 -12.54 -1.35
C ASP A 272 13.47 -11.02 -1.52
N ARG A 273 12.57 -10.37 -2.26
CA ARG A 273 12.64 -8.91 -2.48
C ARG A 273 12.47 -8.12 -1.18
N LYS A 274 11.63 -8.62 -0.29
CA LYS A 274 11.34 -7.94 0.99
C LYS A 274 12.49 -8.05 1.99
N GLY A 275 13.37 -9.04 1.80
CA GLY A 275 14.50 -9.27 2.67
C GLY A 275 14.16 -9.78 4.08
N ILE A 276 12.87 -9.98 4.38
CA ILE A 276 12.43 -10.37 5.73
C ILE A 276 12.92 -11.77 6.08
N MET A 277 12.73 -12.75 5.20
CA MET A 277 13.19 -14.11 5.40
C MET A 277 14.73 -14.18 5.33
N THR A 278 15.34 -13.48 4.39
CA THR A 278 16.81 -13.39 4.28
C THR A 278 17.44 -12.91 5.59
N ASN A 279 16.90 -11.83 6.16
CA ASN A 279 17.41 -11.27 7.43
C ASN A 279 17.16 -12.20 8.62
N MET A 280 16.07 -12.96 8.61
CA MET A 280 15.77 -13.95 9.65
C MET A 280 16.83 -15.05 9.74
N PHE A 281 17.47 -15.38 8.62
CA PHE A 281 18.57 -16.35 8.53
C PHE A 281 19.98 -15.72 8.63
N GLY A 282 20.09 -14.49 9.10
CA GLY A 282 21.38 -13.82 9.30
C GLY A 282 21.89 -13.01 8.10
N GLY A 283 21.02 -12.79 7.09
CA GLY A 283 21.32 -11.95 5.94
C GLY A 283 21.93 -12.69 4.75
N ARG A 284 22.29 -11.92 3.74
CA ARG A 284 22.80 -12.41 2.43
C ARG A 284 24.04 -13.29 2.51
N GLY A 285 24.87 -13.07 3.53
CA GLY A 285 26.07 -13.90 3.74
C GLY A 285 25.79 -15.38 3.89
N THR A 286 24.63 -15.74 4.46
CA THR A 286 24.17 -17.13 4.59
C THR A 286 23.84 -17.77 3.23
N PHE A 287 23.51 -16.97 2.23
CA PHE A 287 23.04 -17.42 0.91
C PHE A 287 24.03 -17.09 -0.22
N GLY A 288 25.33 -16.99 0.09
CA GLY A 288 26.36 -16.76 -0.93
C GLY A 288 26.40 -15.34 -1.50
N GLY A 289 25.87 -14.35 -0.75
CA GLY A 289 25.93 -12.94 -1.11
C GLY A 289 24.63 -12.39 -1.68
N HIS A 290 23.59 -13.22 -1.88
CA HIS A 290 22.29 -12.81 -2.38
C HIS A 290 21.15 -13.09 -1.39
N ASN A 291 19.95 -12.58 -1.70
CA ASN A 291 18.76 -12.86 -0.91
C ASN A 291 18.33 -14.33 -1.04
N MET A 292 17.59 -14.82 -0.04
CA MET A 292 17.01 -16.15 0.01
C MET A 292 16.06 -16.39 -1.17
N TYR A 293 16.02 -17.63 -1.67
CA TYR A 293 15.02 -18.05 -2.66
C TYR A 293 13.71 -18.53 -2.02
N ASN A 294 12.66 -18.60 -2.84
CA ASN A 294 11.40 -19.29 -2.58
C ASN A 294 10.63 -18.79 -1.34
N THR A 295 10.51 -17.50 -1.16
CA THR A 295 9.78 -16.89 -0.03
C THR A 295 8.33 -16.59 -0.38
N MET A 296 7.45 -16.62 0.63
CA MET A 296 6.04 -16.28 0.50
C MET A 296 5.59 -15.47 1.72
N TYR A 297 4.85 -14.40 1.43
CA TYR A 297 4.28 -13.50 2.41
C TYR A 297 2.77 -13.38 2.22
N ASN A 298 2.02 -13.42 3.32
CA ASN A 298 0.58 -13.19 3.29
C ASN A 298 0.23 -12.15 4.35
N SER A 299 -0.72 -11.26 4.03
CA SER A 299 -1.27 -10.28 4.94
C SER A 299 -2.79 -10.26 4.83
N LEU A 300 -3.46 -10.36 5.97
CA LEU A 300 -4.88 -10.05 6.15
C LEU A 300 -4.96 -8.77 6.98
N VAL A 301 -5.49 -7.72 6.38
CA VAL A 301 -5.62 -6.40 7.04
C VAL A 301 -7.09 -6.04 7.12
N THR A 302 -7.54 -5.59 8.28
CA THR A 302 -8.89 -5.06 8.45
C THR A 302 -8.84 -3.76 9.24
N LYS A 303 -9.62 -2.76 8.83
CA LYS A 303 -9.82 -1.52 9.60
C LYS A 303 -11.30 -1.19 9.64
N VAL A 304 -11.79 -0.91 10.84
CA VAL A 304 -13.15 -0.42 11.09
C VAL A 304 -13.06 1.03 11.55
N ASN A 305 -13.91 1.88 11.00
CA ASN A 305 -14.11 3.25 11.45
C ASN A 305 -15.54 3.40 11.95
N PHE A 306 -15.70 4.08 13.08
CA PHE A 306 -17.01 4.35 13.68
C PHE A 306 -17.12 5.80 14.15
N ARG A 307 -17.95 6.57 13.49
CA ARG A 307 -18.20 7.98 13.79
C ARG A 307 -19.20 8.11 14.93
N VAL A 308 -18.71 8.24 16.17
CA VAL A 308 -19.56 8.34 17.39
C VAL A 308 -20.32 9.66 17.42
N LYS A 309 -19.68 10.77 17.01
CA LYS A 309 -20.23 12.13 16.93
C LYS A 309 -19.68 12.82 15.68
N PRO A 310 -20.27 13.95 15.22
CA PRO A 310 -19.81 14.63 13.99
C PRO A 310 -18.32 14.94 13.94
N LYS A 311 -17.69 15.20 15.09
CA LYS A 311 -16.26 15.54 15.19
C LYS A 311 -15.39 14.40 15.73
N TRP A 312 -15.95 13.24 16.07
CA TRP A 312 -15.23 12.16 16.72
C TRP A 312 -15.37 10.85 15.97
N ASN A 313 -14.26 10.28 15.61
CA ASN A 313 -14.16 8.94 15.02
C ASN A 313 -13.37 8.01 15.93
N LEU A 314 -13.87 6.81 16.14
CA LEU A 314 -13.12 5.70 16.71
C LEU A 314 -12.71 4.78 15.58
N PHE A 315 -11.52 4.21 15.67
CA PHE A 315 -11.08 3.21 14.71
C PHE A 315 -10.31 2.09 15.38
N ALA A 316 -10.38 0.92 14.77
CA ALA A 316 -9.53 -0.22 15.08
C ALA A 316 -9.01 -0.85 13.78
N LYS A 317 -7.76 -1.29 13.78
CA LYS A 317 -7.12 -2.00 12.67
C LYS A 317 -6.44 -3.25 13.19
N GLY A 318 -6.63 -4.38 12.52
CA GLY A 318 -5.94 -5.64 12.75
C GLY A 318 -5.14 -6.05 11.52
N MET A 319 -3.99 -6.66 11.72
CA MET A 319 -3.13 -7.21 10.68
C MET A 319 -2.66 -8.59 11.13
N LEU A 320 -2.96 -9.62 10.33
CA LEU A 320 -2.43 -10.97 10.53
C LEU A 320 -1.52 -11.29 9.35
N GLU A 321 -0.26 -11.56 9.62
CA GLU A 321 0.76 -11.65 8.59
C GLU A 321 1.61 -12.90 8.77
N SER A 322 2.11 -13.48 7.69
CA SER A 322 3.00 -14.64 7.71
C SER A 322 4.19 -14.46 6.79
N ALA A 323 5.32 -15.02 7.21
CA ALA A 323 6.53 -15.15 6.41
C ALA A 323 6.94 -16.62 6.34
N ALA A 324 7.05 -17.16 5.13
CA ALA A 324 7.20 -18.57 4.87
C ALA A 324 8.16 -18.86 3.71
N VAL A 325 8.62 -20.10 3.62
CA VAL A 325 9.29 -20.67 2.46
C VAL A 325 8.31 -21.62 1.75
N TYR A 326 8.00 -21.36 0.48
CA TYR A 326 7.02 -22.17 -0.26
C TYR A 326 7.63 -23.41 -0.94
N LYS A 327 8.96 -23.43 -1.13
CA LYS A 327 9.72 -24.54 -1.68
C LYS A 327 11.04 -24.66 -0.94
N GLU A 328 11.39 -25.86 -0.50
CA GLU A 328 12.65 -26.12 0.20
C GLU A 328 13.87 -25.77 -0.64
N GLN A 329 14.96 -25.42 0.02
CA GLN A 329 16.28 -25.14 -0.53
C GLN A 329 17.36 -25.59 0.45
N PRO A 330 18.65 -25.69 0.03
CA PRO A 330 19.72 -26.17 0.92
C PRO A 330 19.73 -25.45 2.26
N GLY A 331 19.61 -26.21 3.34
CA GLY A 331 19.59 -25.69 4.72
C GLY A 331 18.28 -24.99 5.16
N VAL A 332 17.27 -24.92 4.32
CA VAL A 332 16.01 -24.22 4.64
C VAL A 332 14.80 -25.09 4.24
N ALA A 333 14.08 -25.59 5.22
CA ALA A 333 12.89 -26.41 5.00
C ALA A 333 11.68 -25.55 4.60
N LYS A 334 10.79 -26.12 3.75
CA LYS A 334 9.51 -25.51 3.41
C LYS A 334 8.62 -25.34 4.64
N GLY A 335 7.89 -24.22 4.73
CA GLY A 335 6.84 -23.97 5.70
C GLY A 335 6.86 -22.57 6.28
N ASN A 336 5.95 -22.30 7.23
CA ASN A 336 5.89 -21.03 7.94
C ASN A 336 7.03 -20.90 8.95
N TYR A 337 7.62 -19.71 9.04
CA TYR A 337 8.68 -19.38 9.98
C TYR A 337 8.22 -18.35 11.02
N ARG A 338 7.36 -17.39 10.61
CA ARG A 338 6.85 -16.36 11.51
C ARG A 338 5.38 -16.05 11.18
N THR A 339 4.61 -15.80 12.24
CA THR A 339 3.30 -15.16 12.19
C THR A 339 3.39 -13.85 12.98
N SER A 340 2.92 -12.75 12.39
CA SER A 340 2.85 -11.44 13.05
C SER A 340 1.41 -11.03 13.25
N LEU A 341 1.11 -10.47 14.42
CA LEU A 341 -0.17 -9.86 14.75
C LEU A 341 0.04 -8.37 15.01
N GLY A 342 -0.40 -7.53 14.08
CA GLY A 342 -0.44 -6.08 14.23
C GLY A 342 -1.83 -5.65 14.69
N TYR A 343 -1.88 -4.67 15.60
CA TYR A 343 -3.15 -4.12 16.09
C TYR A 343 -3.01 -2.63 16.39
N ILE A 344 -4.04 -1.88 16.01
CA ILE A 344 -4.11 -0.43 16.23
C ILE A 344 -5.51 -0.11 16.72
N ALA A 345 -5.62 0.71 17.75
CA ALA A 345 -6.88 1.30 18.15
C ALA A 345 -6.67 2.78 18.49
N GLY A 346 -7.64 3.60 18.13
CA GLY A 346 -7.46 5.03 18.35
C GLY A 346 -8.75 5.83 18.23
N VAL A 347 -8.60 7.10 18.56
CA VAL A 347 -9.62 8.13 18.43
C VAL A 347 -9.07 9.28 17.60
N GLU A 348 -9.91 9.80 16.71
CA GLU A 348 -9.64 10.97 15.88
C GLU A 348 -10.62 12.08 16.23
N PHE A 349 -10.11 13.31 16.32
CA PHE A 349 -10.90 14.52 16.58
C PHE A 349 -10.75 15.50 15.42
N TYR A 350 -11.86 15.81 14.77
CA TYR A 350 -11.97 16.73 13.64
C TYR A 350 -12.48 18.11 14.15
N PRO A 351 -11.61 19.10 14.39
CA PRO A 351 -12.02 20.39 14.95
C PRO A 351 -12.89 21.22 14.00
N MET A 352 -12.70 21.03 12.69
CA MET A 352 -13.37 21.78 11.62
C MET A 352 -13.90 20.84 10.53
N GLN A 353 -14.66 21.39 9.58
CA GLN A 353 -15.14 20.64 8.40
C GLN A 353 -14.02 20.57 7.34
N SER A 354 -12.94 19.89 7.67
CA SER A 354 -11.82 19.59 6.77
C SER A 354 -11.25 18.22 7.11
N ASN A 355 -10.25 17.77 6.34
CA ASN A 355 -9.54 16.53 6.64
C ASN A 355 -8.54 16.68 7.83
N MET A 356 -8.35 17.89 8.35
CA MET A 356 -7.53 18.11 9.53
C MET A 356 -8.10 17.39 10.74
N HIS A 357 -7.29 16.57 11.38
CA HIS A 357 -7.66 15.94 12.64
C HIS A 357 -6.47 15.69 13.57
N PHE A 358 -6.76 15.70 14.85
CA PHE A 358 -5.86 15.21 15.89
C PHE A 358 -6.22 13.78 16.21
N TYR A 359 -5.26 13.00 16.66
CA TYR A 359 -5.49 11.62 17.04
C TYR A 359 -4.70 11.20 18.27
N LEU A 360 -5.23 10.21 18.96
CA LEU A 360 -4.51 9.39 19.92
C LEU A 360 -4.69 7.92 19.50
N ALA A 361 -3.57 7.22 19.30
CA ALA A 361 -3.57 5.84 18.83
C ALA A 361 -2.58 4.98 19.61
N PHE A 362 -3.01 3.78 19.96
CA PHE A 362 -2.16 2.70 20.44
C PHE A 362 -1.86 1.75 19.29
N ILE A 363 -0.60 1.49 19.03
CA ILE A 363 -0.10 0.67 17.94
C ILE A 363 0.77 -0.43 18.54
N GLY A 364 0.44 -1.68 18.25
CA GLY A 364 1.23 -2.82 18.69
C GLY A 364 1.49 -3.82 17.59
N GLN A 365 2.58 -4.57 17.70
CA GLN A 365 2.93 -5.68 16.83
C GLN A 365 3.58 -6.77 17.66
N SER A 366 3.09 -8.00 17.52
CA SER A 366 3.64 -9.21 18.15
C SER A 366 4.09 -10.18 17.07
N ASN A 367 5.32 -10.67 17.18
CA ASN A 367 5.93 -11.61 16.26
C ASN A 367 6.12 -12.95 16.95
N PHE A 368 5.53 -14.01 16.40
CA PHE A 368 5.57 -15.37 16.90
C PHE A 368 6.34 -16.24 15.91
N PHE A 369 7.42 -16.83 16.37
CA PHE A 369 8.29 -17.67 15.56
C PHE A 369 7.97 -19.14 15.77
N THR A 370 7.96 -19.90 14.69
CA THR A 370 7.80 -21.36 14.76
C THR A 370 9.04 -22.04 15.34
N GLU A 371 8.94 -23.30 15.77
CA GLU A 371 10.06 -24.06 16.31
C GLU A 371 11.26 -24.11 15.36
N ARG A 372 11.01 -24.18 14.03
CA ARG A 372 12.06 -24.12 13.01
C ARG A 372 12.79 -22.77 12.96
N ALA A 373 12.09 -21.67 13.22
CA ALA A 373 12.70 -20.35 13.29
C ALA A 373 13.44 -20.16 14.63
N LYS A 374 12.92 -20.71 15.72
CA LYS A 374 13.61 -20.72 17.02
C LYS A 374 14.89 -21.55 16.97
N ALA A 375 14.93 -22.63 16.19
CA ALA A 375 16.13 -23.44 16.00
C ALA A 375 17.28 -22.68 15.31
N ILE A 376 16.99 -21.60 14.57
CA ILE A 376 17.99 -20.70 13.98
C ILE A 376 18.18 -19.42 14.80
N GLY A 377 17.76 -19.42 16.08
CA GLY A 377 18.04 -18.34 17.03
C GLY A 377 16.98 -17.25 17.12
N GLN A 378 15.85 -17.35 16.39
CA GLN A 378 14.78 -16.38 16.48
C GLN A 378 14.00 -16.52 17.80
N LYS A 379 13.50 -15.40 18.34
CA LYS A 379 12.72 -15.34 19.58
C LYS A 379 11.49 -14.48 19.39
N ASP A 380 10.39 -14.90 20.01
CA ASP A 380 9.16 -14.12 20.02
C ASP A 380 9.40 -12.75 20.68
N TYR A 381 8.82 -11.72 20.07
CA TYR A 381 8.91 -10.36 20.61
C TYR A 381 7.68 -9.54 20.24
N SER A 382 7.42 -8.50 21.01
CA SER A 382 6.36 -7.54 20.77
C SER A 382 6.89 -6.12 20.88
N THR A 383 6.38 -5.22 20.06
CA THR A 383 6.64 -3.80 20.13
C THR A 383 5.33 -3.04 20.32
N GLN A 384 5.37 -1.94 21.06
CA GLN A 384 4.20 -1.11 21.33
C GLN A 384 4.57 0.37 21.21
N ARG A 385 3.60 1.17 20.77
CA ARG A 385 3.75 2.62 20.63
C ARG A 385 2.45 3.32 20.96
N LEU A 386 2.50 4.31 21.83
CA LEU A 386 1.43 5.28 22.00
C LEU A 386 1.78 6.53 21.18
N SER A 387 0.88 6.93 20.29
CA SER A 387 1.08 8.03 19.36
C SER A 387 -0.01 9.09 19.53
N LEU A 388 0.39 10.31 19.80
CA LEU A 388 -0.47 11.50 19.83
C LEU A 388 -0.02 12.44 18.72
N GLY A 389 -0.91 12.81 17.81
CA GLY A 389 -0.48 13.59 16.65
C GLY A 389 -1.60 14.31 15.91
N PHE A 390 -1.23 14.85 14.76
CA PHE A 390 -2.16 15.46 13.83
C PHE A 390 -1.90 14.97 12.41
N ILE A 391 -2.96 14.97 11.59
CA ILE A 391 -2.92 14.73 10.16
C ILE A 391 -3.64 15.87 9.47
N TYR A 392 -3.02 16.40 8.43
CA TYR A 392 -3.60 17.46 7.62
C TYR A 392 -3.08 17.42 6.19
N GLN A 393 -4.00 17.37 5.24
CA GLN A 393 -3.73 17.71 3.85
C GLN A 393 -4.19 19.17 3.64
N LEU A 394 -3.24 20.09 3.77
CA LEU A 394 -3.48 21.52 3.66
C LEU A 394 -3.58 21.90 2.17
N PRO A 395 -4.74 22.33 1.67
CA PRO A 395 -4.81 22.96 0.36
C PRO A 395 -4.16 24.34 0.44
N MET A 396 -3.15 24.56 -0.40
CA MET A 396 -2.43 25.84 -0.46
C MET A 396 -2.99 26.72 -1.59
N PHE A 397 -3.47 26.10 -2.68
CA PHE A 397 -4.13 26.70 -3.83
C PHE A 397 -5.13 25.72 -4.45
#